data_554dd0646d4e1159dc6444ca5a5f7042
#
_entry.id   554dd0646d4e1159dc6444ca5a5f7042
#
_cell.length_a   1.000
_cell.length_b   1.000
_cell.length_c   1.000
_cell.angle_alpha   90.00
_cell.angle_beta   90.00
_cell.angle_gamma   90.00
#
_symmetry.space_group_name_H-M   'P 1'
#
loop_
_entity.id
_entity.type
_entity.pdbx_description
1 polymer ?
#
loop_
_entity_poly.entity_id
_entity_poly.type
_entity_poly.pdbx_seq_one_letter_code
_entity_poly.pdbx_strand_id
1 'polypeptide(L)'
;MFDLDQFIADLRAALAERSRQALKEVVARGVSDPASLLRRVGEPDQPAVRVLHQGPDLTVLNVVWAPKQVTLPHDHRMSAVIGMYGGREDNTFWRRVSNPTKFQIEPAGGRALGLGDVTLLGRDVIHSVLNPLTKISAAIHVYDGEFLTAQRSMWDAETLVEKPYDISAVTTGMPLHDAR
;
A
#
# COMPACT_ATOMS: atom_id res chain seq x y z
N MET A 1 -8.46 -0.46 22.23
CA MET A 1 -7.50 -1.54 21.84
C MET A 1 -7.81 -1.89 20.39
N PHE A 2 -6.80 -2.02 19.52
CA PHE A 2 -7.01 -2.42 18.13
C PHE A 2 -7.49 -3.88 18.07
N ASP A 3 -8.61 -4.10 17.40
CA ASP A 3 -9.21 -5.40 17.15
C ASP A 3 -9.27 -5.61 15.63
N LEU A 4 -8.59 -6.65 15.13
CA LEU A 4 -8.49 -6.90 13.70
C LEU A 4 -9.81 -7.33 13.09
N ASP A 5 -10.59 -8.16 13.78
CA ASP A 5 -11.87 -8.66 13.27
C ASP A 5 -12.87 -7.52 13.16
N GLN A 6 -12.92 -6.64 14.17
CA GLN A 6 -13.76 -5.44 14.12
C GLN A 6 -13.28 -4.47 13.03
N PHE A 7 -11.95 -4.29 12.88
CA PHE A 7 -11.39 -3.44 11.82
C PHE A 7 -11.79 -3.94 10.42
N ILE A 8 -11.72 -5.25 10.17
CA ILE A 8 -12.16 -5.85 8.91
C ILE A 8 -13.67 -5.70 8.71
N ALA A 9 -14.48 -5.87 9.76
CA ALA A 9 -15.93 -5.67 9.69
C ALA A 9 -16.27 -4.21 9.33
N ASP A 10 -15.61 -3.23 9.97
CA ASP A 10 -15.79 -1.80 9.68
C ASP A 10 -15.37 -1.45 8.24
N LEU A 11 -14.26 -2.02 7.73
CA LEU A 11 -13.84 -1.83 6.34
C LEU A 11 -14.88 -2.36 5.36
N ARG A 12 -15.42 -3.56 5.60
CA ARG A 12 -16.48 -4.14 4.76
C ARG A 12 -17.75 -3.32 4.77
N ALA A 13 -18.14 -2.78 5.92
CA ALA A 13 -19.29 -1.87 6.03
C ALA A 13 -19.07 -0.61 5.18
N ALA A 14 -17.88 0.01 5.27
CA ALA A 14 -17.52 1.18 4.48
C ALA A 14 -17.48 0.88 2.95
N LEU A 15 -17.04 -0.31 2.55
CA LEU A 15 -17.08 -0.77 1.15
C LEU A 15 -18.53 -0.94 0.67
N ALA A 16 -19.41 -1.52 1.48
CA ALA A 16 -20.81 -1.69 1.14
C ALA A 16 -21.55 -0.35 0.94
N GLU A 17 -21.16 0.67 1.69
CA GLU A 17 -21.63 2.05 1.51
C GLU A 17 -21.05 2.75 0.27
N ARG A 18 -20.07 2.14 -0.40
CA ARG A 18 -19.29 2.72 -1.51
C ARG A 18 -18.66 4.08 -1.17
N SER A 19 -18.35 4.28 0.10
CA SER A 19 -17.80 5.52 0.64
C SER A 19 -16.28 5.43 0.80
N ARG A 20 -15.56 6.04 -0.13
CA ARG A 20 -14.09 6.15 -0.02
C ARG A 20 -13.67 6.93 1.22
N GLN A 21 -14.47 7.90 1.64
CA GLN A 21 -14.20 8.69 2.84
C GLN A 21 -14.37 7.83 4.10
N ALA A 22 -15.40 6.98 4.17
CA ALA A 22 -15.61 6.05 5.28
C ALA A 22 -14.43 5.05 5.38
N LEU A 23 -13.95 4.49 4.25
CA LEU A 23 -12.75 3.64 4.24
C LEU A 23 -11.54 4.36 4.84
N LYS A 24 -11.31 5.61 4.42
CA LYS A 24 -10.20 6.42 4.94
C LYS A 24 -10.33 6.65 6.44
N GLU A 25 -11.53 6.92 6.93
CA GLU A 25 -11.81 7.13 8.36
C GLU A 25 -11.60 5.86 9.20
N VAL A 26 -12.01 4.69 8.68
CA VAL A 26 -11.74 3.40 9.33
C VAL A 26 -10.24 3.17 9.47
N VAL A 27 -9.48 3.37 8.39
CA VAL A 27 -8.01 3.21 8.43
C VAL A 27 -7.37 4.23 9.37
N ALA A 28 -7.82 5.49 9.35
CA ALA A 28 -7.33 6.53 10.26
C ALA A 28 -7.52 6.15 11.74
N ARG A 29 -8.70 5.62 12.09
CA ARG A 29 -8.94 5.09 13.44
C ARG A 29 -8.02 3.90 13.76
N GLY A 30 -7.83 2.98 12.80
CA GLY A 30 -6.98 1.81 12.96
C GLY A 30 -5.52 2.14 13.28
N VAL A 31 -4.97 3.21 12.67
CA VAL A 31 -3.57 3.61 12.86
C VAL A 31 -3.39 4.72 13.92
N SER A 32 -4.47 5.23 14.51
CA SER A 32 -4.43 6.35 15.47
C SER A 32 -3.78 6.01 16.81
N ASP A 33 -3.78 4.70 17.19
CA ASP A 33 -3.09 4.17 18.37
C ASP A 33 -2.05 3.11 17.94
N PRO A 34 -0.84 3.54 17.51
CA PRO A 34 0.20 2.62 17.07
C PRO A 34 0.57 1.56 18.11
N ALA A 35 0.57 1.92 19.39
CA ALA A 35 0.89 0.96 20.45
C ALA A 35 -0.13 -0.18 20.54
N SER A 36 -1.42 0.14 20.34
CA SER A 36 -2.47 -0.88 20.29
C SER A 36 -2.37 -1.76 19.03
N LEU A 37 -2.06 -1.16 17.88
CA LEU A 37 -1.85 -1.88 16.64
C LEU A 37 -0.64 -2.83 16.74
N LEU A 38 0.48 -2.35 17.26
CA LEU A 38 1.71 -3.13 17.44
C LEU A 38 1.50 -4.36 18.34
N ARG A 39 0.69 -4.26 19.38
CA ARG A 39 0.34 -5.44 20.20
C ARG A 39 -0.34 -6.55 19.39
N ARG A 40 -1.02 -6.21 18.31
CA ARG A 40 -1.72 -7.18 17.44
C ARG A 40 -0.84 -7.69 16.30
N VAL A 41 -0.10 -6.80 15.62
CA VAL A 41 0.70 -7.15 14.42
C VAL A 41 2.16 -7.49 14.77
N GLY A 42 2.61 -7.22 16.00
CA GLY A 42 3.99 -7.34 16.44
C GLY A 42 4.84 -6.10 16.13
N GLU A 43 5.93 -5.95 16.85
CA GLU A 43 6.93 -4.91 16.54
C GLU A 43 7.59 -5.25 15.19
N PRO A 44 7.70 -4.27 14.27
CA PRO A 44 8.36 -4.50 13.01
C PRO A 44 9.88 -4.54 13.21
N ASP A 45 10.47 -5.72 13.10
CA ASP A 45 11.90 -5.98 13.27
C ASP A 45 12.64 -6.17 11.94
N GLN A 46 11.92 -6.54 10.88
CA GLN A 46 12.47 -6.77 9.56
C GLN A 46 11.48 -6.38 8.45
N PRO A 47 11.98 -6.03 7.25
CA PRO A 47 11.13 -5.73 6.11
C PRO A 47 10.28 -6.93 5.71
N ALA A 48 8.98 -6.71 5.54
CA ALA A 48 8.05 -7.77 5.15
C ALA A 48 6.72 -7.22 4.64
N VAL A 49 6.02 -8.00 3.83
CA VAL A 49 4.60 -7.86 3.55
C VAL A 49 3.87 -9.00 4.27
N ARG A 50 3.00 -8.68 5.22
CA ARG A 50 2.19 -9.68 5.95
C ARG A 50 0.73 -9.50 5.59
N VAL A 51 0.08 -10.57 5.17
CA VAL A 51 -1.35 -10.59 4.90
C VAL A 51 -2.08 -10.63 6.24
N LEU A 52 -2.89 -9.60 6.53
CA LEU A 52 -3.76 -9.57 7.71
C LEU A 52 -5.16 -10.08 7.37
N HIS A 53 -5.60 -9.85 6.12
CA HIS A 53 -6.84 -10.36 5.58
C HIS A 53 -6.76 -10.46 4.07
N GLN A 54 -7.33 -11.52 3.49
CA GLN A 54 -7.48 -11.72 2.06
C GLN A 54 -8.88 -12.23 1.74
N GLY A 55 -9.53 -11.57 0.81
CA GLY A 55 -10.85 -11.96 0.30
C GLY A 55 -11.10 -11.36 -1.08
N PRO A 56 -12.17 -11.76 -1.75
CA PRO A 56 -12.49 -11.29 -3.10
C PRO A 56 -12.83 -9.80 -3.16
N ASP A 57 -13.30 -9.24 -2.06
CA ASP A 57 -13.77 -7.88 -1.90
C ASP A 57 -12.81 -6.96 -1.13
N LEU A 58 -11.86 -7.55 -0.39
CA LEU A 58 -11.01 -6.82 0.53
C LEU A 58 -9.69 -7.56 0.75
N THR A 59 -8.58 -6.84 0.61
CA THR A 59 -7.26 -7.30 1.07
C THR A 59 -6.67 -6.28 2.05
N VAL A 60 -6.15 -6.74 3.18
CA VAL A 60 -5.46 -5.91 4.19
C VAL A 60 -4.05 -6.45 4.40
N LEU A 61 -3.06 -5.60 4.18
CA LEU A 61 -1.66 -5.92 4.36
C LEU A 61 -1.03 -5.06 5.45
N ASN A 62 -0.15 -5.65 6.24
CA ASN A 62 0.83 -4.95 7.03
C ASN A 62 2.15 -4.92 6.25
N VAL A 63 2.58 -3.73 5.87
CA VAL A 63 3.77 -3.53 5.04
C VAL A 63 4.85 -2.84 5.86
N VAL A 64 6.03 -3.46 5.91
CA VAL A 64 7.21 -2.93 6.61
C VAL A 64 8.34 -2.74 5.61
N TRP A 65 8.70 -1.50 5.35
CA TRP A 65 9.74 -1.10 4.40
C TRP A 65 11.12 -1.06 5.04
N ALA A 66 12.12 -1.62 4.35
CA ALA A 66 13.53 -1.47 4.74
C ALA A 66 13.97 0.00 4.73
N PRO A 67 15.03 0.36 5.49
CA PRO A 67 15.69 1.65 5.34
C PRO A 67 16.10 1.91 3.89
N LYS A 68 15.77 3.10 3.36
CA LYS A 68 16.10 3.53 1.99
C LYS A 68 15.52 2.66 0.87
N GLN A 69 14.60 1.76 1.18
CA GLN A 69 13.96 0.93 0.17
C GLN A 69 13.10 1.77 -0.79
N VAL A 70 13.20 1.44 -2.07
CA VAL A 70 12.40 2.02 -3.16
C VAL A 70 11.63 0.91 -3.84
N THR A 71 10.35 1.13 -4.16
CA THR A 71 9.59 0.22 -5.03
C THR A 71 9.62 0.70 -6.48
N LEU A 72 9.49 -0.23 -7.41
CA LEU A 72 9.21 0.13 -8.80
C LEU A 72 7.86 0.85 -8.92
N PRO A 73 7.69 1.75 -9.90
CA PRO A 73 6.38 2.28 -10.22
C PRO A 73 5.42 1.14 -10.58
N HIS A 74 4.23 1.15 -10.00
CA HIS A 74 3.20 0.12 -10.21
C HIS A 74 1.80 0.67 -10.01
N ASP A 75 0.81 -0.03 -10.55
CA ASP A 75 -0.60 0.25 -10.28
C ASP A 75 -1.24 -0.90 -9.45
N HIS A 76 -2.39 -0.62 -8.87
CA HIS A 76 -3.14 -1.62 -8.11
C HIS A 76 -4.35 -2.16 -8.87
N ARG A 77 -4.84 -1.43 -9.87
CA ARG A 77 -6.09 -1.70 -10.60
C ARG A 77 -7.33 -1.75 -9.70
N MET A 78 -7.20 -1.27 -8.48
CA MET A 78 -8.23 -1.12 -7.47
C MET A 78 -7.93 0.06 -6.58
N SER A 79 -8.91 0.56 -5.84
CA SER A 79 -8.66 1.61 -4.85
C SER A 79 -7.86 1.06 -3.68
N ALA A 80 -7.01 1.91 -3.11
CA ALA A 80 -6.25 1.57 -1.91
C ALA A 80 -6.29 2.69 -0.88
N VAL A 81 -6.22 2.34 0.39
CA VAL A 81 -6.01 3.27 1.49
C VAL A 81 -4.77 2.84 2.25
N ILE A 82 -3.82 3.76 2.41
CA ILE A 82 -2.57 3.54 3.14
C ILE A 82 -2.62 4.36 4.42
N GLY A 83 -2.40 3.73 5.56
CA GLY A 83 -2.31 4.38 6.88
C GLY A 83 -0.99 4.08 7.56
N MET A 84 -0.22 5.13 7.86
CA MET A 84 1.09 5.02 8.50
C MET A 84 0.95 4.86 10.01
N TYR A 85 1.58 3.84 10.57
CA TYR A 85 1.67 3.66 12.03
C TYR A 85 3.13 3.68 12.56
N GLY A 86 4.12 3.84 11.65
CA GLY A 86 5.52 3.98 12.00
C GLY A 86 6.37 4.54 10.87
N GLY A 87 7.29 5.46 11.18
CA GLY A 87 8.24 5.99 10.20
C GLY A 87 7.63 6.95 9.20
N ARG A 88 8.03 6.82 7.93
CA ARG A 88 7.65 7.70 6.81
C ARG A 88 7.67 6.94 5.49
N GLU A 89 6.76 7.28 4.61
CA GLU A 89 6.65 6.78 3.25
C GLU A 89 6.49 7.98 2.29
N ASP A 90 7.40 8.11 1.33
CA ASP A 90 7.30 9.11 0.27
C ASP A 90 6.77 8.44 -0.99
N ASN A 91 5.61 8.88 -1.45
CA ASN A 91 4.99 8.42 -2.68
C ASN A 91 5.36 9.35 -3.83
N THR A 92 5.84 8.81 -4.93
CA THR A 92 5.90 9.50 -6.22
C THR A 92 4.75 8.99 -7.07
N PHE A 93 3.94 9.92 -7.60
CA PHE A 93 2.87 9.62 -8.53
C PHE A 93 3.36 9.74 -9.96
N TRP A 94 2.82 8.90 -10.84
CA TRP A 94 3.20 8.83 -12.24
C TRP A 94 1.94 8.91 -13.10
N ARG A 95 2.10 9.42 -14.32
CA ARG A 95 1.05 9.41 -15.34
C ARG A 95 1.55 8.77 -16.62
N ARG A 96 0.66 8.15 -17.37
CA ARG A 96 0.97 7.59 -18.68
C ARG A 96 1.29 8.71 -19.66
N VAL A 97 2.34 8.52 -20.45
CA VAL A 97 2.69 9.44 -21.53
C VAL A 97 1.81 9.13 -22.74
N SER A 98 1.19 10.15 -23.33
CA SER A 98 0.39 10.03 -24.54
C SER A 98 1.29 9.85 -25.77
N ASN A 99 1.97 8.72 -25.84
CA ASN A 99 2.75 8.33 -27.02
C ASN A 99 2.23 6.98 -27.53
N PRO A 100 1.68 6.92 -28.75
CA PRO A 100 1.07 5.70 -29.28
C PRO A 100 2.05 4.55 -29.51
N THR A 101 3.37 4.84 -29.49
CA THR A 101 4.42 3.84 -29.74
C THR A 101 5.15 3.38 -28.48
N LYS A 102 4.94 4.04 -27.32
CA LYS A 102 5.63 3.72 -26.08
C LYS A 102 4.68 3.79 -24.88
N PHE A 103 4.46 2.64 -24.23
CA PHE A 103 3.70 2.54 -22.98
C PHE A 103 4.58 2.98 -21.80
N GLN A 104 4.94 4.26 -21.78
CA GLN A 104 5.82 4.87 -20.76
C GLN A 104 5.03 5.73 -19.80
N ILE A 105 5.67 6.04 -18.67
CA ILE A 105 5.17 6.96 -17.65
C ILE A 105 6.16 8.10 -17.41
N GLU A 106 5.67 9.17 -16.80
CA GLU A 106 6.48 10.29 -16.32
C GLU A 106 6.02 10.72 -14.92
N PRO A 107 6.86 11.36 -14.10
CA PRO A 107 6.47 11.87 -12.80
C PRO A 107 5.32 12.89 -12.90
N ALA A 108 4.34 12.79 -11.99
CA ALA A 108 3.15 13.65 -11.96
C ALA A 108 2.89 14.30 -10.59
N GLY A 109 3.85 14.19 -9.67
CA GLY A 109 3.77 14.73 -8.32
C GLY A 109 4.17 13.72 -7.26
N GLY A 110 3.99 14.09 -6.00
CA GLY A 110 4.33 13.22 -4.89
C GLY A 110 3.66 13.65 -3.59
N ARG A 111 3.70 12.75 -2.61
CA ARG A 111 3.19 12.98 -1.26
C ARG A 111 4.02 12.23 -0.24
N ALA A 112 4.47 12.93 0.79
CA ALA A 112 5.07 12.32 1.98
C ALA A 112 3.96 11.97 2.99
N LEU A 113 4.05 10.78 3.57
CA LEU A 113 3.18 10.30 4.64
C LEU A 113 4.03 10.02 5.87
N GLY A 114 3.70 10.66 6.98
CA GLY A 114 4.30 10.42 8.28
C GLY A 114 3.38 9.62 9.21
N LEU A 115 3.82 9.44 10.44
CA LEU A 115 3.03 8.76 11.49
C LEU A 115 1.62 9.34 11.61
N GLY A 116 0.60 8.49 11.53
CA GLY A 116 -0.81 8.86 11.62
C GLY A 116 -1.42 9.38 10.31
N ASP A 117 -0.61 9.64 9.27
CA ASP A 117 -1.14 10.06 7.98
C ASP A 117 -1.87 8.92 7.27
N VAL A 118 -2.96 9.30 6.58
CA VAL A 118 -3.75 8.38 5.76
C VAL A 118 -3.97 8.97 4.38
N THR A 119 -3.72 8.18 3.35
CA THR A 119 -3.97 8.56 1.95
C THR A 119 -4.88 7.58 1.25
N LEU A 120 -5.69 8.09 0.34
CA LEU A 120 -6.50 7.29 -0.59
C LEU A 120 -5.85 7.34 -1.97
N LEU A 121 -5.64 6.19 -2.57
CA LEU A 121 -5.21 6.02 -3.95
C LEU A 121 -6.40 5.53 -4.79
N GLY A 122 -6.68 6.22 -5.87
CA GLY A 122 -7.71 5.79 -6.83
C GLY A 122 -7.26 4.57 -7.62
N ARG A 123 -8.22 3.92 -8.27
CA ARG A 123 -8.02 2.68 -9.04
C ARG A 123 -6.91 2.75 -10.09
N ASP A 124 -6.75 3.91 -10.75
CA ASP A 124 -5.84 4.08 -11.88
C ASP A 124 -4.54 4.80 -11.50
N VAL A 125 -4.31 5.00 -10.19
CA VAL A 125 -3.09 5.63 -9.71
C VAL A 125 -1.90 4.72 -9.96
N ILE A 126 -0.87 5.27 -10.58
CA ILE A 126 0.46 4.67 -10.68
C ILE A 126 1.33 5.38 -9.65
N HIS A 127 1.99 4.62 -8.79
CA HIS A 127 2.90 5.19 -7.80
C HIS A 127 4.13 4.32 -7.57
N SER A 128 5.16 4.93 -7.00
CA SER A 128 6.30 4.26 -6.39
C SER A 128 6.48 4.79 -4.97
N VAL A 129 7.05 3.98 -4.10
CA VAL A 129 7.24 4.26 -2.68
C VAL A 129 8.72 4.32 -2.38
N LEU A 130 9.13 5.28 -1.54
CA LEU A 130 10.44 5.36 -0.93
C LEU A 130 10.26 5.45 0.60
N ASN A 131 10.94 4.58 1.34
CA ASN A 131 11.24 4.86 2.74
C ASN A 131 12.49 5.77 2.82
N PRO A 132 12.37 7.08 3.08
CA PRO A 132 13.52 8.00 3.06
C PRO A 132 14.40 7.89 4.31
N LEU A 133 13.98 7.11 5.31
CA LEU A 133 14.65 7.04 6.62
C LEU A 133 15.80 6.03 6.62
N THR A 134 16.62 6.10 7.67
CA THR A 134 17.66 5.11 8.00
C THR A 134 17.18 4.02 8.94
N LYS A 135 15.87 3.96 9.18
CA LYS A 135 15.16 2.96 9.96
C LYS A 135 13.96 2.45 9.18
N ILE A 136 13.38 1.36 9.62
CA ILE A 136 12.16 0.81 9.01
C ILE A 136 10.98 1.78 9.10
N SER A 137 10.06 1.66 8.14
CA SER A 137 8.75 2.33 8.13
C SER A 137 7.66 1.28 8.03
N ALA A 138 6.48 1.57 8.59
CA ALA A 138 5.42 0.59 8.65
C ALA A 138 4.04 1.22 8.44
N ALA A 139 3.22 0.54 7.63
CA ALA A 139 1.89 0.98 7.24
C ALA A 139 0.90 -0.17 7.12
N ILE A 140 -0.38 0.14 7.34
CA ILE A 140 -1.49 -0.73 6.93
C ILE A 140 -1.94 -0.30 5.54
N HIS A 141 -1.97 -1.25 4.62
CA HIS A 141 -2.48 -1.08 3.27
C HIS A 141 -3.80 -1.84 3.12
N VAL A 142 -4.85 -1.13 2.71
CA VAL A 142 -6.18 -1.69 2.49
C VAL A 142 -6.52 -1.56 1.02
N TYR A 143 -6.89 -2.65 0.37
CA TYR A 143 -7.24 -2.71 -1.04
C TYR A 143 -8.70 -3.14 -1.20
N ASP A 144 -9.44 -2.41 -2.04
CA ASP A 144 -10.82 -2.68 -2.44
C ASP A 144 -10.83 -3.78 -3.52
N GLY A 145 -10.57 -5.01 -3.10
CA GLY A 145 -10.51 -6.18 -3.97
C GLY A 145 -9.44 -7.21 -3.59
N GLU A 146 -9.34 -8.25 -4.41
CA GLU A 146 -8.34 -9.30 -4.26
C GLU A 146 -6.99 -8.87 -4.84
N PHE A 147 -6.16 -8.27 -3.98
CA PHE A 147 -4.91 -7.64 -4.40
C PHE A 147 -3.83 -8.64 -4.86
N LEU A 148 -3.74 -9.82 -4.25
CA LEU A 148 -2.59 -10.72 -4.47
C LEU A 148 -2.61 -11.42 -5.83
N THR A 149 -3.79 -11.66 -6.40
CA THR A 149 -3.96 -12.34 -7.69
C THR A 149 -4.36 -11.41 -8.83
N ALA A 150 -4.63 -10.12 -8.54
CA ALA A 150 -5.05 -9.15 -9.54
C ALA A 150 -3.97 -8.94 -10.61
N GLN A 151 -4.38 -9.03 -11.88
CA GLN A 151 -3.51 -8.66 -12.99
C GLN A 151 -3.34 -7.14 -13.03
N ARG A 152 -2.10 -6.69 -12.98
CA ARG A 152 -1.73 -5.27 -12.90
C ARG A 152 -0.37 -5.04 -13.53
N SER A 153 0.05 -3.79 -13.53
CA SER A 153 1.26 -3.36 -14.22
C SER A 153 2.31 -2.84 -13.25
N MET A 154 3.55 -3.01 -13.63
CA MET A 154 4.70 -2.27 -13.10
C MET A 154 5.48 -1.65 -14.25
N TRP A 155 6.36 -0.73 -13.95
CA TRP A 155 7.22 -0.06 -14.92
C TRP A 155 8.67 -0.26 -14.54
N ASP A 156 9.46 -0.51 -15.56
CA ASP A 156 10.91 -0.65 -15.43
C ASP A 156 11.54 0.66 -14.91
N ALA A 157 12.49 0.55 -13.98
CA ALA A 157 13.06 1.72 -13.31
C ALA A 157 13.86 2.65 -14.25
N GLU A 158 14.48 2.10 -15.29
CA GLU A 158 15.38 2.85 -16.20
C GLU A 158 14.64 3.31 -17.46
N THR A 159 13.88 2.40 -18.07
CA THR A 159 13.21 2.65 -19.35
C THR A 159 11.81 3.22 -19.19
N LEU A 160 11.22 3.12 -18.01
CA LEU A 160 9.82 3.48 -17.69
C LEU A 160 8.80 2.81 -18.62
N VAL A 161 9.14 1.65 -19.15
CA VAL A 161 8.26 0.83 -20.01
C VAL A 161 7.41 -0.10 -19.14
N GLU A 162 6.13 -0.23 -19.51
CA GLU A 162 5.17 -1.10 -18.82
C GLU A 162 5.53 -2.57 -18.96
N LYS A 163 5.43 -3.29 -17.84
CA LYS A 163 5.63 -4.74 -17.71
C LYS A 163 4.50 -5.36 -16.88
N PRO A 164 4.21 -6.66 -17.01
CA PRO A 164 3.37 -7.36 -16.06
C PRO A 164 3.93 -7.21 -14.63
N TYR A 165 3.02 -7.05 -13.67
CA TYR A 165 3.39 -6.89 -12.26
C TYR A 165 4.05 -8.16 -11.72
N ASP A 166 5.17 -7.99 -11.03
CA ASP A 166 5.84 -9.01 -10.24
C ASP A 166 6.10 -8.45 -8.83
N ILE A 167 5.48 -9.05 -7.83
CA ILE A 167 5.58 -8.58 -6.45
C ILE A 167 7.03 -8.62 -5.95
N SER A 168 7.80 -9.62 -6.32
CA SER A 168 9.20 -9.77 -5.90
C SER A 168 10.07 -8.66 -6.47
N ALA A 169 9.83 -8.26 -7.72
CA ALA A 169 10.53 -7.15 -8.36
C ALA A 169 10.11 -5.79 -7.76
N VAL A 170 8.80 -5.58 -7.53
CA VAL A 170 8.29 -4.32 -6.98
C VAL A 170 8.76 -4.11 -5.56
N THR A 171 8.70 -5.13 -4.73
CA THR A 171 9.09 -5.05 -3.32
C THR A 171 10.59 -5.28 -3.08
N THR A 172 11.38 -5.41 -4.15
CA THR A 172 12.84 -5.67 -4.08
C THR A 172 13.20 -6.86 -3.19
N GLY A 173 12.42 -7.96 -3.32
CA GLY A 173 12.68 -9.22 -2.63
C GLY A 173 12.19 -9.28 -1.17
N MET A 174 11.32 -8.37 -0.73
CA MET A 174 10.67 -8.50 0.58
C MET A 174 9.86 -9.79 0.67
N PRO A 175 9.99 -10.56 1.76
CA PRO A 175 9.18 -11.76 1.94
C PRO A 175 7.70 -11.43 2.10
N LEU A 176 6.85 -12.19 1.41
CA LEU A 176 5.40 -12.21 1.62
C LEU A 176 5.07 -13.30 2.64
N HIS A 177 4.37 -12.95 3.69
CA HIS A 177 3.92 -13.88 4.72
C HIS A 177 2.39 -13.94 4.72
N ASP A 178 1.84 -15.16 4.69
CA ASP A 178 0.42 -15.40 4.85
C ASP A 178 -0.06 -15.04 6.28
N ALA A 179 -1.36 -14.74 6.37
CA ALA A 179 -2.02 -14.55 7.66
C ALA A 179 -1.86 -15.82 8.54
N ARG A 180 -1.28 -15.68 9.72
CA ARG A 180 -1.26 -16.70 10.76
C ARG A 180 -2.20 -16.33 11.89
#